data_41180f9e9c7547f883ca7ab2555d0fca
#
_entry.id   41180f9e9c7547f883ca7ab2555d0fca
#
_cell.length_a   1.000
_cell.length_b   1.000
_cell.length_c   1.000
_cell.angle_alpha   90.00
_cell.angle_beta   90.00
_cell.angle_gamma   90.00
#
_symmetry.space_group_name_H-M   'P 1'
#
loop_
_entity.id
_entity.type
_entity.pdbx_description
1 polymer ?
#
loop_
_entity_poly.entity_id
_entity_poly.type
_entity_poly.pdbx_seq_one_letter_code
_entity_poly.pdbx_strand_id
1 'polypeptide(L)'
;MAHQKHNNHQVKAKKFLGQHFLEDEGIAKDIADALTLNGYKNVLEIGPGMGVLTKYLLQKPITTYVIEIDTESVEYLQNNYLNLAPRIIEKDFLKY
;
A
#
# COMPACT_ATOMS: atom_id res chain seq x y z
N MET A 1 -2.76 16.83 7.42
CA MET A 1 -3.04 16.78 6.77
C MET A 1 -3.96 16.90 6.35
N ALA A 2 -4.19 17.00 6.22
CA ALA A 2 -5.09 17.01 5.83
C ALA A 2 -5.47 17.01 4.74
N HIS A 3 -5.47 16.87 4.22
CA HIS A 3 -5.83 17.01 3.21
C HIS A 3 -6.59 16.37 2.67
N GLN A 4 -6.95 16.02 2.56
CA GLN A 4 -7.58 15.49 1.97
C GLN A 4 -8.75 15.73 1.74
N LYS A 5 -9.33 16.20 1.52
CA LYS A 5 -10.40 16.49 1.32
C LYS A 5 -10.88 16.69 0.10
N HIS A 6 -10.47 17.05 -0.65
CA HIS A 6 -10.87 17.45 -1.88
C HIS A 6 -10.83 16.41 -2.86
N ASN A 7 -10.46 15.27 -2.59
CA ASN A 7 -10.39 14.31 -3.52
C ASN A 7 -11.45 13.36 -3.42
N ASN A 8 -12.44 13.45 -4.18
CA ASN A 8 -13.59 12.63 -4.13
C ASN A 8 -13.41 11.27 -4.68
N HIS A 9 -12.43 11.10 -5.55
CA HIS A 9 -12.22 9.80 -6.08
C HIS A 9 -11.17 9.05 -5.36
N GLN A 10 -10.61 9.59 -4.31
CA GLN A 10 -9.56 8.94 -3.59
C GLN A 10 -10.07 8.45 -2.28
N VAL A 11 -9.45 7.40 -1.78
CA VAL A 11 -9.76 6.88 -0.47
C VAL A 11 -9.28 7.87 0.58
N LYS A 12 -10.13 8.20 1.52
CA LYS A 12 -9.75 9.10 2.60
C LYS A 12 -8.96 8.36 3.65
N ALA A 13 -8.04 9.05 4.26
CA ALA A 13 -7.31 8.49 5.38
C ALA A 13 -8.26 8.26 6.54
N LYS A 14 -8.19 7.12 7.16
CA LYS A 14 -9.06 6.75 8.26
C LYS A 14 -8.31 6.82 9.55
N LYS A 15 -8.18 8.02 10.07
CA LYS A 15 -7.33 8.26 11.23
C LYS A 15 -7.76 7.49 12.46
N PHE A 16 -9.05 7.26 12.61
CA PHE A 16 -9.52 6.51 13.75
C PHE A 16 -9.08 5.05 13.71
N LEU A 17 -8.62 4.57 12.58
CA LEU A 17 -8.06 3.24 12.47
C LEU A 17 -6.54 3.23 12.58
N GLY A 18 -5.95 4.39 12.83
CA GLY A 18 -4.51 4.49 12.92
C GLY A 18 -3.81 4.45 11.59
N GLN A 19 -4.54 4.68 10.52
CA GLN A 19 -3.96 4.63 9.20
C GLN A 19 -3.44 5.99 8.77
N HIS A 20 -2.29 5.99 8.13
CA HIS A 20 -1.74 7.18 7.52
C HIS A 20 -1.28 6.81 6.13
N PHE A 21 -1.83 7.49 5.13
CA PHE A 21 -1.41 7.22 3.76
C PHE A 21 -0.12 7.96 3.49
N LEU A 22 0.86 7.24 2.97
CA LEU A 22 2.08 7.84 2.49
C LEU A 22 1.76 8.54 1.17
N GLU A 23 1.94 9.84 1.12
CA GLU A 23 1.57 10.60 -0.06
C GLU A 23 2.77 11.13 -0.84
N ASP A 24 3.93 11.15 -0.22
CA ASP A 24 5.12 11.70 -0.86
C ASP A 24 5.76 10.65 -1.76
N GLU A 25 5.69 10.90 -3.06
CA GLU A 25 6.21 9.96 -4.06
C GLU A 25 7.72 9.80 -3.95
N GLY A 26 8.43 10.87 -3.64
CA GLY A 26 9.88 10.80 -3.49
C GLY A 26 10.30 9.94 -2.33
N ILE A 27 9.63 10.09 -1.19
CA ILE A 27 9.90 9.26 -0.03
C ILE A 27 9.55 7.81 -0.32
N ALA A 28 8.42 7.57 -0.98
CA ALA A 28 8.00 6.22 -1.31
C ALA A 28 9.04 5.54 -2.21
N LYS A 29 9.52 6.25 -3.20
CA LYS A 29 10.54 5.71 -4.09
C LYS A 29 11.82 5.40 -3.32
N ASP A 30 12.23 6.30 -2.42
CA ASP A 30 13.44 6.11 -1.63
C ASP A 30 13.32 4.90 -0.72
N ILE A 31 12.15 4.67 -0.13
CA ILE A 31 11.92 3.51 0.71
C ILE A 31 12.06 2.23 -0.13
N ALA A 32 11.44 2.20 -1.30
CA ALA A 32 11.52 1.03 -2.16
C ALA A 32 12.95 0.79 -2.61
N ASP A 33 13.67 1.85 -2.94
CA ASP A 33 15.05 1.73 -3.41
C ASP A 33 16.01 1.34 -2.30
N ALA A 34 15.62 1.50 -1.04
CA ALA A 34 16.45 1.11 0.09
C ALA A 34 16.46 -0.40 0.33
N LEU A 35 15.56 -1.15 -0.31
CA LEU A 35 15.54 -2.59 -0.15
C LEU A 35 16.78 -3.20 -0.82
N THR A 36 17.43 -4.10 -0.11
CA THR A 36 18.64 -4.72 -0.64
C THR A 36 18.35 -5.81 -1.64
N LEU A 37 17.18 -6.43 -1.53
CA LEU A 37 16.75 -7.58 -2.36
C LEU A 37 17.70 -8.78 -2.23
N ASN A 38 18.41 -8.85 -1.12
CA ASN A 38 19.36 -9.92 -0.87
C ASN A 38 18.75 -10.95 0.06
N GLY A 39 18.67 -12.18 -0.41
CA GLY A 39 18.27 -13.28 0.46
C GLY A 39 16.77 -13.39 0.67
N TYR A 40 15.95 -12.64 -0.09
CA TYR A 40 14.51 -12.78 0.01
C TYR A 40 13.87 -12.50 -1.35
N LYS A 41 12.70 -13.08 -1.56
CA LYS A 41 11.97 -12.96 -2.82
C LYS A 41 10.60 -12.34 -2.65
N ASN A 42 10.15 -12.18 -1.42
CA ASN A 42 8.81 -11.68 -1.13
C ASN A 42 8.89 -10.53 -0.15
N VAL A 43 7.97 -9.60 -0.27
CA VAL A 43 7.84 -8.49 0.67
C VAL A 43 6.38 -8.33 1.01
N LEU A 44 6.09 -8.00 2.26
CA LEU A 44 4.73 -7.73 2.71
C LEU A 44 4.64 -6.27 3.13
N GLU A 45 3.77 -5.54 2.47
CA GLU A 45 3.49 -4.15 2.85
C GLU A 45 2.24 -4.12 3.72
N ILE A 46 2.32 -3.49 4.87
CA ILE A 46 1.22 -3.38 5.81
C ILE A 46 0.60 -2.00 5.67
N GLY A 47 -0.71 -1.95 5.41
CA GLY A 47 -1.43 -0.70 5.32
C GLY A 47 -1.07 0.12 4.08
N PRO A 48 -1.12 -0.47 2.88
CA PRO A 48 -0.68 0.24 1.67
C PRO A 48 -1.54 1.45 1.30
N GLY A 49 -2.76 1.54 1.83
CA GLY A 49 -3.65 2.64 1.48
C GLY A 49 -3.89 2.68 -0.01
N MET A 50 -3.57 3.80 -0.65
CA MET A 50 -3.78 3.97 -2.08
C MET A 50 -2.62 3.47 -2.92
N GLY A 51 -1.62 2.85 -2.28
CA GLY A 51 -0.58 2.17 -3.02
C GLY A 51 0.57 3.03 -3.50
N VAL A 52 0.84 4.15 -2.84
CA VAL A 52 1.94 5.01 -3.26
C VAL A 52 3.27 4.28 -3.17
N LEU A 53 3.54 3.62 -2.05
CA LEU A 53 4.74 2.80 -1.92
C LEU A 53 4.61 1.52 -2.74
N THR A 54 3.41 0.93 -2.75
CA THR A 54 3.16 -0.32 -3.45
C THR A 54 3.58 -0.24 -4.91
N LYS A 55 3.26 0.87 -5.56
CA LYS A 55 3.56 1.04 -6.98
C LYS A 55 5.06 0.93 -7.26
N TYR A 56 5.89 1.43 -6.35
CA TYR A 56 7.33 1.32 -6.51
C TYR A 56 7.85 -0.08 -6.18
N LEU A 57 7.23 -0.74 -5.19
CA LEU A 57 7.58 -2.12 -4.87
C LEU A 57 7.28 -3.05 -6.03
N LEU A 58 6.18 -2.80 -6.74
CA LEU A 58 5.80 -3.64 -7.87
C LEU A 58 6.76 -3.52 -9.04
N GLN A 59 7.60 -2.50 -9.05
CA GLN A 59 8.60 -2.33 -10.09
C GLN A 59 9.88 -3.10 -9.78
N LYS A 60 10.00 -3.65 -8.58
CA LYS A 60 11.20 -4.38 -8.17
C LYS A 60 11.06 -5.86 -8.51
N PRO A 61 12.18 -6.57 -8.67
CA PRO A 61 12.13 -8.01 -9.00
C PRO A 61 11.86 -8.85 -7.75
N ILE A 62 10.78 -8.54 -7.08
CA ILE A 62 10.32 -9.28 -5.90
C ILE A 62 8.81 -9.45 -6.00
N THR A 63 8.27 -10.37 -5.24
CA THR A 63 6.83 -10.56 -5.16
C THR A 63 6.30 -9.77 -3.99
N THR A 64 5.37 -8.87 -4.26
CA THR A 64 4.79 -8.01 -3.24
C THR A 64 3.43 -8.52 -2.82
N TYR A 65 3.25 -8.66 -1.51
CA TYR A 65 1.96 -8.94 -0.88
C TYR A 65 1.59 -7.72 -0.07
N VAL A 66 0.30 -7.46 0.07
CA VAL A 66 -0.16 -6.36 0.93
C VAL A 66 -1.23 -6.87 1.87
N ILE A 67 -1.28 -6.29 3.06
CA ILE A 67 -2.36 -6.56 4.01
C ILE A 67 -2.98 -5.23 4.39
N GLU A 68 -4.28 -5.12 4.23
CA GLU A 68 -5.01 -3.88 4.38
C GLU A 68 -6.36 -4.15 5.03
N ILE A 69 -6.71 -3.37 6.04
CA ILE A 69 -7.99 -3.53 6.72
C ILE A 69 -9.10 -2.72 6.07
N ASP A 70 -8.77 -1.65 5.38
CA ASP A 70 -9.76 -0.72 4.85
C ASP A 70 -10.32 -1.23 3.52
N THR A 71 -11.61 -1.54 3.50
CA THR A 71 -12.26 -2.10 2.32
C THR A 71 -12.14 -1.20 1.09
N GLU A 72 -12.26 0.10 1.27
CA GLU A 72 -12.15 1.02 0.13
C GLU A 72 -10.75 0.99 -0.46
N SER A 73 -9.73 0.90 0.40
CA SER A 73 -8.35 0.79 -0.07
C SER A 73 -8.13 -0.51 -0.81
N VAL A 74 -8.69 -1.60 -0.30
CA VAL A 74 -8.58 -2.90 -0.97
C VAL A 74 -9.18 -2.82 -2.37
N GLU A 75 -10.38 -2.24 -2.48
CA GLU A 75 -11.03 -2.10 -3.78
C GLU A 75 -10.21 -1.25 -4.74
N TYR A 76 -9.66 -0.15 -4.23
CA TYR A 76 -8.83 0.72 -5.04
C TYR A 76 -7.61 -0.04 -5.58
N LEU A 77 -6.95 -0.81 -4.71
CA LEU A 77 -5.77 -1.56 -5.11
C LEU A 77 -6.12 -2.65 -6.11
N GLN A 78 -7.23 -3.33 -5.90
CA GLN A 78 -7.67 -4.38 -6.82
C GLN A 78 -7.95 -3.82 -8.21
N ASN A 79 -8.52 -2.63 -8.27
CA ASN A 79 -8.90 -2.04 -9.55
C ASN A 79 -7.74 -1.38 -10.27
N ASN A 80 -6.74 -0.95 -9.55
CA ASN A 80 -5.63 -0.21 -10.14
C ASN A 80 -4.35 -1.01 -10.31
N TYR A 81 -4.23 -2.14 -9.63
CA TYR A 81 -3.05 -2.99 -9.70
C TYR A 81 -3.47 -4.43 -9.88
N LEU A 82 -3.85 -4.76 -11.11
CA LEU A 82 -4.46 -6.07 -11.40
C LEU A 82 -3.55 -7.24 -11.06
N ASN A 83 -2.25 -7.05 -11.26
CA ASN A 83 -1.31 -8.13 -10.94
C ASN A 83 -1.15 -8.34 -9.44
N LEU A 84 -1.48 -7.34 -8.65
CA LEU A 84 -1.40 -7.42 -7.21
C LEU A 84 -2.63 -8.08 -6.61
N ALA A 85 -3.77 -8.00 -7.29
CA ALA A 85 -5.05 -8.40 -6.74
C ALA A 85 -5.04 -9.75 -6.00
N PRO A 86 -4.45 -10.80 -6.54
CA PRO A 86 -4.44 -12.10 -5.83
C PRO A 86 -3.58 -12.11 -4.58
N ARG A 87 -2.78 -11.09 -4.37
CA ARG A 87 -1.89 -11.03 -3.21
C ARG A 87 -2.31 -9.96 -2.21
N ILE A 88 -3.54 -9.48 -2.33
CA ILE A 88 -4.10 -8.53 -1.37
C ILE A 88 -4.84 -9.30 -0.29
N ILE A 89 -4.45 -9.08 0.95
CA ILE A 89 -5.07 -9.73 2.10
C ILE A 89 -5.87 -8.68 2.84
N GLU A 90 -7.17 -8.85 2.87
CA GLU A 90 -8.05 -7.89 3.57
C GLU A 90 -8.24 -8.34 5.00
N LYS A 91 -7.36 -7.87 5.87
CA LYS A 91 -7.40 -8.24 7.28
C LYS A 91 -6.76 -7.16 8.14
N ASP A 92 -7.06 -7.21 9.43
CA ASP A 92 -6.39 -6.38 10.42
C ASP A 92 -5.09 -7.09 10.80
N PHE A 93 -3.96 -6.52 10.42
CA PHE A 93 -2.67 -7.13 10.69
C PHE A 93 -2.46 -7.39 12.17
N LEU A 94 -2.97 -6.51 13.04
CA LEU A 94 -2.79 -6.66 14.47
C LEU A 94 -3.55 -7.85 15.04
N LYS A 95 -4.49 -8.39 14.29
CA LYS A 95 -5.27 -9.55 14.72
C LYS A 95 -5.01 -10.77 13.88
N TYR A 96 -4.09 -10.67 12.96
CA TYR A 96 -3.81 -11.74 12.01
C TYR A 96 -2.82 -12.80 12.60
#